data_c590f29b3bb661bda3929cbe70acd072
#
_entry.id   c590f29b3bb661bda3929cbe70acd072
#
_cell.length_a   1.000
_cell.length_b   1.000
_cell.length_c   1.000
_cell.angle_alpha   90.00
_cell.angle_beta   90.00
_cell.angle_gamma   90.00
#
_symmetry.space_group_name_H-M   'P 1'
#
loop_
_entity.id
_entity.type
_entity.pdbx_description
1 polymer ?
#
loop_
_entity_poly.entity_id
_entity_poly.type
_entity_poly.pdbx_seq_one_letter_code
_entity_poly.pdbx_strand_id
1 'polypeptide(L)'
;MGVVLATVGCAVGLGSVWRFPYMLGANGGAAFLLVYILFMIFLGIPVMVTEFFIGRYSRSNTVGSFKKMAPGTKWCWIGYNGILAAFLILSYYSVVSGWTLEYVWQTLSGRLYGQPDIDYTADFQDFASNVFRPIFWMGAFIGLTHFVIVSGVEKGIERASKIMMPLLFLILLIMCVRSVTLPNAEAGLLFLFKPDFSKLTSSVVLSALGQAFFSLSLGMGCLITYSSYFGKDTNMQATAWQVTIINTLVAVLAGIMIFPAVFSFGITPSAGAELVFITLPNVFGQLPLSGLWSCIFYILLAMAALTSTISLHEVATAYVLEEFHMTRKKAALIVSLGVFFLGIFSSLSFGVMKGFTVGGLAFFDALDYLTAKIMLPLGGMLTCIFVGTRVDKKVLKAELTNEGTLKFRLFGAYVFFMKYVAPIAIGIVFLNELGILKWITGK
;
A
#
# COMPACT_ATOMS: atom_id res chain seq x y z
N MET A 1 -13.39 13.80 -11.65
CA MET A 1 -12.07 14.20 -11.12
C MET A 1 -11.86 13.73 -9.67
N GLY A 2 -12.83 13.85 -8.77
CA GLY A 2 -12.69 13.44 -7.35
C GLY A 2 -12.42 11.96 -7.15
N VAL A 3 -13.13 11.06 -7.86
CA VAL A 3 -12.91 9.61 -7.75
C VAL A 3 -11.53 9.18 -8.26
N VAL A 4 -11.00 9.88 -9.28
CA VAL A 4 -9.62 9.64 -9.76
C VAL A 4 -8.61 10.03 -8.68
N LEU A 5 -8.81 11.17 -7.99
CA LEU A 5 -7.96 11.56 -6.86
C LEU A 5 -8.07 10.58 -5.68
N ALA A 6 -9.27 10.04 -5.43
CA ALA A 6 -9.45 8.99 -4.43
C ALA A 6 -8.68 7.71 -4.83
N THR A 7 -8.66 7.35 -6.11
CA THR A 7 -7.87 6.22 -6.63
C THR A 7 -6.36 6.47 -6.49
N VAL A 8 -5.90 7.69 -6.75
CA VAL A 8 -4.51 8.09 -6.47
C VAL A 8 -4.22 7.95 -4.97
N GLY A 9 -5.12 8.43 -4.09
CA GLY A 9 -4.99 8.28 -2.64
C GLY A 9 -4.98 6.83 -2.16
N CYS A 10 -5.64 5.92 -2.88
CA CYS A 10 -5.58 4.48 -2.60
C CYS A 10 -4.16 3.92 -2.83
N ALA A 11 -3.50 4.33 -3.91
CA ALA A 11 -2.16 3.87 -4.23
C ALA A 11 -1.07 4.61 -3.42
N VAL A 12 -1.24 5.92 -3.19
CA VAL A 12 -0.28 6.75 -2.45
C VAL A 12 -0.58 6.70 -0.96
N GLY A 13 0.13 5.86 -0.23
CA GLY A 13 -0.04 5.67 1.20
C GLY A 13 1.25 5.25 1.90
N LEU A 14 1.14 4.60 3.06
CA LEU A 14 2.30 4.04 3.76
C LEU A 14 3.10 3.06 2.91
N GLY A 15 2.47 2.39 1.95
CA GLY A 15 3.14 1.51 0.99
C GLY A 15 4.26 2.20 0.22
N SER A 16 4.09 3.48 -0.11
CA SER A 16 5.07 4.28 -0.86
C SER A 16 5.97 5.13 0.04
N VAL A 17 5.44 5.66 1.16
CA VAL A 17 6.20 6.57 2.03
C VAL A 17 6.98 5.83 3.12
N TRP A 18 6.48 4.67 3.57
CA TRP A 18 7.05 3.89 4.66
C TRP A 18 7.63 2.55 4.19
N ARG A 19 6.82 1.70 3.52
CA ARG A 19 7.24 0.35 3.13
C ARG A 19 8.30 0.37 2.02
N PHE A 20 8.11 1.20 1.01
CA PHE A 20 9.05 1.28 -0.11
C PHE A 20 10.48 1.66 0.33
N PRO A 21 10.73 2.70 1.16
CA PRO A 21 12.09 3.02 1.59
C PRO A 21 12.79 1.86 2.30
N TYR A 22 12.14 1.17 3.24
CA TYR A 22 12.81 0.07 3.92
C TYR A 22 13.05 -1.12 2.98
N MET A 23 12.12 -1.42 2.07
CA MET A 23 12.32 -2.46 1.06
C MET A 23 13.50 -2.11 0.14
N LEU A 24 13.63 -0.85 -0.27
CA LEU A 24 14.73 -0.37 -1.07
C LEU A 24 16.06 -0.46 -0.29
N GLY A 25 16.07 -0.05 0.97
CA GLY A 25 17.23 -0.15 1.87
C GLY A 25 17.73 -1.59 2.02
N ALA A 26 16.82 -2.52 2.27
CA ALA A 26 17.11 -3.94 2.46
C ALA A 26 17.52 -4.67 1.18
N ASN A 27 17.15 -4.16 -0.01
CA ASN A 27 17.32 -4.85 -1.30
C ASN A 27 18.32 -4.17 -2.25
N GLY A 28 19.30 -3.41 -1.74
CA GLY A 28 20.44 -2.93 -2.53
C GLY A 28 20.21 -1.61 -3.29
N GLY A 29 19.25 -0.79 -2.86
CA GLY A 29 19.12 0.59 -3.33
C GLY A 29 18.66 0.73 -4.79
N ALA A 30 19.46 1.44 -5.61
CA ALA A 30 19.10 1.81 -6.98
C ALA A 30 18.78 0.64 -7.90
N ALA A 31 19.40 -0.53 -7.73
CA ALA A 31 19.10 -1.71 -8.54
C ALA A 31 17.67 -2.21 -8.30
N PHE A 32 17.24 -2.26 -7.03
CA PHE A 32 15.87 -2.55 -6.65
C PHE A 32 14.89 -1.51 -7.23
N LEU A 33 15.21 -0.20 -7.13
CA LEU A 33 14.39 0.88 -7.66
C LEU A 33 14.13 0.71 -9.16
N LEU A 34 15.15 0.40 -9.95
CA LEU A 34 14.99 0.18 -11.39
C LEU A 34 14.04 -0.97 -11.70
N VAL A 35 14.20 -2.11 -11.03
CA VAL A 35 13.34 -3.28 -11.22
C VAL A 35 11.91 -2.97 -10.76
N TYR A 36 11.76 -2.26 -9.65
CA TYR A 36 10.45 -1.80 -9.16
C TYR A 36 9.74 -0.92 -10.19
N ILE A 37 10.42 0.09 -10.77
CA ILE A 37 9.84 0.96 -11.81
C ILE A 37 9.45 0.15 -13.05
N LEU A 38 10.27 -0.81 -13.47
CA LEU A 38 9.92 -1.70 -14.59
C LEU A 38 8.65 -2.49 -14.30
N PHE A 39 8.51 -3.06 -13.11
CA PHE A 39 7.29 -3.77 -12.72
C PHE A 39 6.07 -2.85 -12.61
N MET A 40 6.25 -1.62 -12.11
CA MET A 40 5.17 -0.63 -12.07
C MET A 40 4.60 -0.34 -13.46
N ILE A 41 5.47 -0.18 -14.46
CA ILE A 41 5.07 0.16 -15.83
C ILE A 41 4.54 -1.07 -16.57
N PHE A 42 5.31 -2.16 -16.59
CA PHE A 42 5.01 -3.31 -17.46
C PHE A 42 3.98 -4.28 -16.88
N LEU A 43 3.89 -4.43 -15.57
CA LEU A 43 2.88 -5.27 -14.92
C LEU A 43 1.81 -4.43 -14.22
N GLY A 44 2.19 -3.43 -13.47
CA GLY A 44 1.28 -2.63 -12.65
C GLY A 44 0.19 -1.96 -13.47
N ILE A 45 0.56 -1.22 -14.51
CA ILE A 45 -0.42 -0.49 -15.35
C ILE A 45 -1.40 -1.44 -16.05
N PRO A 46 -0.98 -2.52 -16.74
CA PRO A 46 -1.92 -3.42 -17.38
C PRO A 46 -2.87 -4.12 -16.40
N VAL A 47 -2.37 -4.55 -15.24
CA VAL A 47 -3.21 -5.18 -14.20
C VAL A 47 -4.19 -4.15 -13.62
N MET A 48 -3.75 -2.92 -13.36
CA MET A 48 -4.60 -1.82 -12.88
C MET A 48 -5.73 -1.52 -13.86
N VAL A 49 -5.44 -1.41 -15.15
CA VAL A 49 -6.45 -1.20 -16.21
C VAL A 49 -7.46 -2.34 -16.22
N THR A 50 -7.01 -3.56 -15.94
CA THR A 50 -7.88 -4.75 -15.85
C THR A 50 -8.83 -4.66 -14.66
N GLU A 51 -8.34 -4.28 -13.49
CA GLU A 51 -9.17 -4.08 -12.30
C GLU A 51 -10.15 -2.92 -12.49
N PHE A 52 -9.71 -1.82 -13.12
CA PHE A 52 -10.60 -0.71 -13.50
C PHE A 52 -11.71 -1.13 -14.44
N PHE A 53 -11.40 -1.96 -15.44
CA PHE A 53 -12.40 -2.52 -16.34
C PHE A 53 -13.45 -3.31 -15.55
N ILE A 54 -13.03 -4.23 -14.69
CA ILE A 54 -13.96 -5.09 -13.92
C ILE A 54 -14.90 -4.23 -13.08
N GLY A 55 -14.39 -3.28 -12.30
CA GLY A 55 -15.22 -2.46 -11.43
C GLY A 55 -16.17 -1.55 -12.21
N ARG A 56 -15.67 -0.83 -13.23
CA ARG A 56 -16.51 0.08 -14.03
C ARG A 56 -17.59 -0.64 -14.81
N TYR A 57 -17.28 -1.78 -15.40
CA TYR A 57 -18.24 -2.56 -16.17
C TYR A 57 -19.34 -3.17 -15.28
N SER A 58 -18.98 -3.72 -14.13
CA SER A 58 -19.91 -4.42 -13.24
C SER A 58 -20.75 -3.50 -12.36
N ARG A 59 -20.24 -2.31 -12.02
CA ARG A 59 -20.90 -1.37 -11.08
C ARG A 59 -21.30 -2.02 -9.76
N SER A 60 -20.40 -2.79 -9.16
CA SER A 60 -20.66 -3.54 -7.93
C SER A 60 -19.41 -3.68 -7.09
N ASN A 61 -19.59 -4.11 -5.84
CA ASN A 61 -18.46 -4.50 -4.99
C ASN A 61 -17.60 -5.59 -5.65
N THR A 62 -16.43 -5.86 -5.10
CA THR A 62 -15.47 -6.78 -5.71
C THR A 62 -16.03 -8.19 -5.95
N VAL A 63 -16.78 -8.78 -5.01
CA VAL A 63 -17.40 -10.11 -5.19
C VAL A 63 -18.56 -10.04 -6.20
N GLY A 64 -19.43 -9.04 -6.05
CA GLY A 64 -20.55 -8.79 -6.96
C GLY A 64 -20.12 -8.60 -8.40
N SER A 65 -18.94 -7.99 -8.61
CA SER A 65 -18.35 -7.80 -9.94
C SER A 65 -18.12 -9.14 -10.65
N PHE A 66 -17.47 -10.08 -10.01
CA PHE A 66 -17.22 -11.41 -10.59
C PHE A 66 -18.50 -12.25 -10.72
N LYS A 67 -19.44 -12.14 -9.75
CA LYS A 67 -20.75 -12.81 -9.85
C LYS A 67 -21.55 -12.33 -11.07
N LYS A 68 -21.54 -11.01 -11.34
CA LYS A 68 -22.25 -10.43 -12.51
C LYS A 68 -21.60 -10.79 -13.84
N MET A 69 -20.24 -10.79 -13.90
CA MET A 69 -19.52 -11.05 -15.14
C MET A 69 -19.44 -12.54 -15.50
N ALA A 70 -19.53 -13.43 -14.52
CA ALA A 70 -19.48 -14.88 -14.72
C ALA A 70 -20.41 -15.60 -13.74
N PRO A 71 -21.75 -15.47 -13.94
CA PRO A 71 -22.74 -16.04 -13.03
C PRO A 71 -22.64 -17.57 -12.96
N GLY A 72 -22.86 -18.13 -11.78
CA GLY A 72 -22.82 -19.56 -11.54
C GLY A 72 -21.44 -20.22 -11.56
N THR A 73 -20.38 -19.43 -11.68
CA THR A 73 -19.00 -19.92 -11.71
C THR A 73 -18.24 -19.66 -10.40
N LYS A 74 -17.11 -20.34 -10.22
CA LYS A 74 -16.24 -20.15 -9.04
C LYS A 74 -15.36 -18.89 -9.10
N TRP A 75 -15.45 -18.05 -10.13
CA TRP A 75 -14.64 -16.85 -10.28
C TRP A 75 -14.89 -15.80 -9.19
N CYS A 76 -16.06 -15.84 -8.53
CA CYS A 76 -16.34 -14.98 -7.37
C CYS A 76 -15.34 -15.16 -6.22
N TRP A 77 -14.61 -16.28 -6.15
CA TRP A 77 -13.57 -16.49 -5.16
C TRP A 77 -12.39 -15.49 -5.27
N ILE A 78 -12.14 -14.93 -6.47
CA ILE A 78 -11.19 -13.82 -6.63
C ILE A 78 -11.66 -12.61 -5.80
N GLY A 79 -12.94 -12.31 -5.88
CA GLY A 79 -13.53 -11.22 -5.11
C GLY A 79 -13.43 -11.44 -3.59
N TYR A 80 -13.74 -12.65 -3.13
CA TYR A 80 -13.61 -13.02 -1.72
C TYR A 80 -12.15 -12.92 -1.24
N ASN A 81 -11.18 -13.42 -2.04
CA ASN A 81 -9.76 -13.28 -1.75
C ASN A 81 -9.37 -11.81 -1.60
N GLY A 82 -9.81 -10.95 -2.53
CA GLY A 82 -9.50 -9.51 -2.48
C GLY A 82 -10.05 -8.82 -1.24
N ILE A 83 -11.34 -9.06 -0.91
CA ILE A 83 -11.97 -8.47 0.28
C ILE A 83 -11.32 -8.96 1.56
N LEU A 84 -11.05 -10.27 1.66
CA LEU A 84 -10.38 -10.84 2.81
C LEU A 84 -8.96 -10.26 2.96
N ALA A 85 -8.20 -10.15 1.85
CA ALA A 85 -6.88 -9.52 1.87
C ALA A 85 -6.95 -8.07 2.35
N ALA A 86 -7.88 -7.26 1.83
CA ALA A 86 -8.08 -5.88 2.26
C ALA A 86 -8.42 -5.77 3.76
N PHE A 87 -9.28 -6.65 4.27
CA PHE A 87 -9.67 -6.69 5.67
C PHE A 87 -8.50 -7.09 6.58
N LEU A 88 -7.75 -8.13 6.21
CA LEU A 88 -6.57 -8.57 6.96
C LEU A 88 -5.48 -7.49 6.96
N ILE A 89 -5.19 -6.90 5.80
CA ILE A 89 -4.23 -5.79 5.69
C ILE A 89 -4.67 -4.64 6.59
N LEU A 90 -5.92 -4.22 6.51
CA LEU A 90 -6.42 -3.10 7.31
C LEU A 90 -6.23 -3.35 8.81
N SER A 91 -6.36 -4.59 9.28
CA SER A 91 -6.22 -4.92 10.70
C SER A 91 -4.81 -4.65 11.25
N TYR A 92 -3.77 -5.16 10.59
CA TYR A 92 -2.40 -4.93 11.05
C TYR A 92 -1.86 -3.55 10.63
N TYR A 93 -2.31 -3.02 9.50
CA TYR A 93 -1.96 -1.70 9.03
C TYR A 93 -2.48 -0.59 9.95
N SER A 94 -3.66 -0.79 10.57
CA SER A 94 -4.22 0.14 11.56
C SER A 94 -3.36 0.24 12.82
N VAL A 95 -2.62 -0.80 13.19
CA VAL A 95 -1.66 -0.76 14.31
C VAL A 95 -0.54 0.23 13.99
N VAL A 96 0.12 0.06 12.83
CA VAL A 96 1.20 0.97 12.38
C VAL A 96 0.68 2.39 12.17
N SER A 97 -0.55 2.51 11.65
CA SER A 97 -1.20 3.82 11.51
C SER A 97 -1.43 4.50 12.87
N GLY A 98 -1.80 3.73 13.89
CA GLY A 98 -1.91 4.22 15.26
C GLY A 98 -0.57 4.72 15.82
N TRP A 99 0.54 4.04 15.50
CA TRP A 99 1.88 4.49 15.89
C TRP A 99 2.22 5.88 15.34
N THR A 100 1.73 6.22 14.15
CA THR A 100 1.95 7.58 13.60
C THR A 100 1.30 8.66 14.47
N LEU A 101 0.11 8.40 15.02
CA LEU A 101 -0.55 9.34 15.93
C LEU A 101 0.17 9.43 17.29
N GLU A 102 0.64 8.31 17.82
CA GLU A 102 1.47 8.32 19.04
C GLU A 102 2.70 9.20 18.85
N TYR A 103 3.42 9.06 17.72
CA TYR A 103 4.62 9.85 17.46
C TYR A 103 4.33 11.34 17.21
N VAL A 104 3.18 11.67 16.61
CA VAL A 104 2.68 13.05 16.59
C VAL A 104 2.49 13.57 18.03
N TRP A 105 1.84 12.78 18.88
CA TRP A 105 1.62 13.13 20.28
C TRP A 105 2.91 13.27 21.09
N GLN A 106 3.84 12.32 20.94
CA GLN A 106 5.14 12.39 21.61
C GLN A 106 5.93 13.62 21.19
N THR A 107 5.87 13.98 19.91
CA THR A 107 6.54 15.17 19.39
C THR A 107 5.92 16.45 19.95
N LEU A 108 4.59 16.58 19.92
CA LEU A 108 3.86 17.75 20.40
C LEU A 108 3.98 17.92 21.93
N SER A 109 4.04 16.82 22.68
CA SER A 109 4.23 16.85 24.14
C SER A 109 5.68 17.07 24.59
N GLY A 110 6.63 17.15 23.65
CA GLY A 110 8.06 17.29 23.93
C GLY A 110 8.73 16.03 24.46
N ARG A 111 8.04 14.89 24.52
CA ARG A 111 8.60 13.64 25.05
C ARG A 111 9.69 13.06 24.15
N LEU A 112 9.54 13.19 22.83
CA LEU A 112 10.46 12.58 21.87
C LEU A 112 11.85 13.22 21.88
N TYR A 113 11.99 14.47 22.34
CA TYR A 113 13.26 15.23 22.36
C TYR A 113 13.51 15.97 23.69
N GLY A 114 12.78 15.61 24.73
CA GLY A 114 12.80 16.32 26.01
C GLY A 114 13.95 15.90 26.95
N GLN A 115 14.71 14.85 26.62
CA GLN A 115 15.78 14.31 27.46
C GLN A 115 17.07 14.18 26.66
N PRO A 116 18.25 14.44 27.26
CA PRO A 116 19.51 14.09 26.66
C PRO A 116 19.67 12.56 26.59
N ASP A 117 20.31 12.06 25.53
CA ASP A 117 20.69 10.66 25.34
C ASP A 117 19.50 9.67 25.28
N ILE A 118 18.43 10.02 24.56
CA ILE A 118 17.28 9.14 24.35
C ILE A 118 17.70 7.91 23.53
N ASP A 119 17.49 6.72 24.07
CA ASP A 119 17.54 5.47 23.32
C ASP A 119 16.19 5.26 22.58
N TYR A 120 16.13 5.72 21.34
CA TYR A 120 14.94 5.59 20.48
C TYR A 120 14.53 4.13 20.23
N THR A 121 15.48 3.18 20.33
CA THR A 121 15.17 1.75 20.19
C THR A 121 14.41 1.24 21.41
N ALA A 122 14.91 1.56 22.60
CA ALA A 122 14.25 1.19 23.84
C ALA A 122 12.88 1.88 23.98
N ASP A 123 12.76 3.17 23.63
CA ASP A 123 11.51 3.91 23.68
C ASP A 123 10.45 3.33 22.72
N PHE A 124 10.85 2.97 21.50
CA PHE A 124 9.96 2.29 20.56
C PHE A 124 9.53 0.92 21.06
N GLN A 125 10.46 0.12 21.59
CA GLN A 125 10.14 -1.22 22.10
C GLN A 125 9.22 -1.15 23.31
N ASP A 126 9.44 -0.21 24.24
CA ASP A 126 8.55 0.03 25.39
C ASP A 126 7.14 0.40 24.93
N PHE A 127 7.04 1.31 23.95
CA PHE A 127 5.76 1.66 23.35
C PHE A 127 5.11 0.49 22.64
N ALA A 128 5.80 -0.18 21.72
CA ALA A 128 5.22 -1.23 20.87
C ALA A 128 4.81 -2.48 21.66
N SER A 129 5.52 -2.80 22.74
CA SER A 129 5.21 -3.91 23.62
C SER A 129 4.13 -3.60 24.66
N ASN A 130 3.77 -2.34 24.86
CA ASN A 130 2.72 -1.94 25.79
C ASN A 130 1.35 -2.44 25.31
N VAL A 131 0.55 -2.94 26.26
CA VAL A 131 -0.77 -3.51 25.93
C VAL A 131 -1.77 -2.43 25.53
N PHE A 132 -1.79 -1.29 26.23
CA PHE A 132 -2.88 -0.31 26.09
C PHE A 132 -2.58 0.81 25.10
N ARG A 133 -1.36 1.37 25.11
CA ARG A 133 -1.01 2.56 24.32
C ARG A 133 -1.16 2.32 22.82
N PRO A 134 -0.59 1.25 22.19
CA PRO A 134 -0.75 1.00 20.76
C PRO A 134 -2.21 0.71 20.38
N ILE A 135 -2.95 -0.03 21.24
CA ILE A 135 -4.37 -0.34 21.01
C ILE A 135 -5.23 0.91 21.06
N PHE A 136 -4.97 1.83 21.99
CA PHE A 136 -5.68 3.13 22.06
C PHE A 136 -5.48 3.94 20.78
N TRP A 137 -4.23 4.11 20.32
CA TRP A 137 -3.94 4.88 19.12
C TRP A 137 -4.44 4.20 17.84
N MET A 138 -4.39 2.87 17.78
CA MET A 138 -5.02 2.08 16.71
C MET A 138 -6.53 2.34 16.67
N GLY A 139 -7.19 2.29 17.82
CA GLY A 139 -8.63 2.59 17.94
C GLY A 139 -8.96 4.01 17.49
N ALA A 140 -8.17 5.00 17.91
CA ALA A 140 -8.30 6.38 17.47
C ALA A 140 -8.17 6.51 15.95
N PHE A 141 -7.19 5.83 15.35
CA PHE A 141 -6.98 5.86 13.90
C PHE A 141 -8.11 5.18 13.13
N ILE A 142 -8.61 4.03 13.62
CA ILE A 142 -9.80 3.36 13.04
C ILE A 142 -11.01 4.30 13.16
N GLY A 143 -11.17 5.03 14.26
CA GLY A 143 -12.23 6.02 14.44
C GLY A 143 -12.17 7.13 13.40
N LEU A 144 -10.98 7.68 13.11
CA LEU A 144 -10.79 8.68 12.04
C LEU A 144 -11.17 8.10 10.67
N THR A 145 -10.71 6.90 10.35
CA THR A 145 -11.06 6.19 9.11
C THR A 145 -12.58 5.97 9.01
N HIS A 146 -13.19 5.47 10.07
CA HIS A 146 -14.63 5.22 10.16
C HIS A 146 -15.45 6.49 9.88
N PHE A 147 -15.06 7.63 10.48
CA PHE A 147 -15.74 8.91 10.29
C PHE A 147 -15.77 9.32 8.81
N VAL A 148 -14.64 9.16 8.11
CA VAL A 148 -14.56 9.46 6.67
C VAL A 148 -15.44 8.51 5.86
N ILE A 149 -15.41 7.21 6.15
CA ILE A 149 -16.18 6.18 5.44
C ILE A 149 -17.69 6.39 5.60
N VAL A 150 -18.16 6.67 6.81
CA VAL A 150 -19.59 6.92 7.10
C VAL A 150 -20.11 8.15 6.33
N SER A 151 -19.26 9.14 6.09
CA SER A 151 -19.62 10.34 5.32
C SER A 151 -19.86 10.07 3.83
N GLY A 152 -19.50 8.87 3.33
CA GLY A 152 -19.74 8.42 1.96
C GLY A 152 -18.64 8.75 0.99
N VAL A 153 -18.81 8.33 -0.29
CA VAL A 153 -17.77 8.47 -1.32
C VAL A 153 -17.49 9.93 -1.65
N GLU A 154 -18.50 10.71 -2.02
CA GLU A 154 -18.33 12.10 -2.46
C GLU A 154 -17.93 13.04 -1.33
N LYS A 155 -18.68 12.99 -0.19
CA LYS A 155 -18.49 13.92 0.94
C LYS A 155 -17.35 13.52 1.87
N GLY A 156 -17.07 12.22 1.97
CA GLY A 156 -16.01 11.67 2.81
C GLY A 156 -14.73 11.44 2.01
N ILE A 157 -14.69 10.38 1.23
CA ILE A 157 -13.47 9.87 0.59
C ILE A 157 -12.88 10.88 -0.40
N GLU A 158 -13.69 11.39 -1.35
CA GLU A 158 -13.20 12.35 -2.34
C GLU A 158 -12.73 13.66 -1.72
N ARG A 159 -13.49 14.16 -0.74
CA ARG A 159 -13.13 15.41 -0.06
C ARG A 159 -11.85 15.27 0.75
N ALA A 160 -11.70 14.15 1.49
CA ALA A 160 -10.48 13.86 2.22
C ALA A 160 -9.29 13.79 1.25
N SER A 161 -9.40 13.02 0.15
CA SER A 161 -8.33 12.88 -0.84
C SER A 161 -7.96 14.21 -1.51
N LYS A 162 -8.93 15.07 -1.84
CA LYS A 162 -8.68 16.39 -2.43
C LYS A 162 -7.86 17.32 -1.56
N ILE A 163 -7.97 17.18 -0.24
CA ILE A 163 -7.22 18.01 0.73
C ILE A 163 -5.90 17.35 1.07
N MET A 164 -5.93 16.05 1.38
CA MET A 164 -4.77 15.34 1.90
C MET A 164 -3.68 15.14 0.86
N MET A 165 -4.03 14.82 -0.40
CA MET A 165 -3.01 14.53 -1.43
C MET A 165 -2.11 15.72 -1.76
N PRO A 166 -2.63 16.94 -2.04
CA PRO A 166 -1.76 18.09 -2.27
C PRO A 166 -0.91 18.45 -1.05
N LEU A 167 -1.50 18.36 0.16
CA LEU A 167 -0.79 18.67 1.41
C LEU A 167 0.33 17.66 1.68
N LEU A 168 0.05 16.36 1.49
CA LEU A 168 1.05 15.29 1.57
C LEU A 168 2.24 15.56 0.64
N PHE A 169 1.93 15.90 -0.62
CA PHE A 169 2.97 16.18 -1.61
C PHE A 169 3.82 17.40 -1.24
N LEU A 170 3.17 18.47 -0.77
CA LEU A 170 3.86 19.68 -0.30
C LEU A 170 4.80 19.39 0.87
N ILE A 171 4.31 18.67 1.89
CA ILE A 171 5.12 18.30 3.05
C ILE A 171 6.31 17.42 2.61
N LEU A 172 6.05 16.45 1.73
CA LEU A 172 7.10 15.56 1.22
C LEU A 172 8.20 16.35 0.49
N LEU A 173 7.84 17.34 -0.33
CA LEU A 173 8.82 18.20 -1.01
C LEU A 173 9.64 19.03 0.00
N ILE A 174 9.02 19.61 1.02
CA ILE A 174 9.71 20.36 2.07
C ILE A 174 10.74 19.46 2.76
N MET A 175 10.36 18.24 3.11
CA MET A 175 11.23 17.26 3.75
C MET A 175 12.38 16.82 2.82
N CYS A 176 12.11 16.63 1.52
CA CYS A 176 13.15 16.33 0.52
C CYS A 176 14.19 17.45 0.44
N VAL A 177 13.74 18.72 0.34
CA VAL A 177 14.66 19.88 0.30
C VAL A 177 15.52 19.89 1.56
N ARG A 178 14.93 19.68 2.74
CA ARG A 178 15.69 19.62 3.99
C ARG A 178 16.70 18.48 4.01
N SER A 179 16.34 17.30 3.53
CA SER A 179 17.21 16.13 3.53
C SER A 179 18.42 16.30 2.61
N VAL A 180 18.23 16.82 1.39
CA VAL A 180 19.33 17.01 0.43
C VAL A 180 20.27 18.18 0.79
N THR A 181 19.85 19.07 1.68
CA THR A 181 20.70 20.16 2.20
C THR A 181 21.56 19.74 3.40
N LEU A 182 21.46 18.50 3.86
CA LEU A 182 22.29 17.99 4.95
C LEU A 182 23.73 17.71 4.50
N PRO A 183 24.73 17.82 5.41
CA PRO A 183 26.08 17.40 5.12
C PRO A 183 26.13 15.93 4.68
N ASN A 184 26.97 15.59 3.69
CA ASN A 184 27.11 14.21 3.18
C ASN A 184 25.83 13.58 2.58
N ALA A 185 24.82 14.37 2.25
CA ALA A 185 23.58 13.89 1.62
C ALA A 185 23.82 13.14 0.28
N GLU A 186 24.95 13.43 -0.39
CA GLU A 186 25.36 12.80 -1.65
C GLU A 186 25.44 11.27 -1.54
N ALA A 187 25.93 10.73 -0.42
CA ALA A 187 26.02 9.29 -0.20
C ALA A 187 24.63 8.61 -0.30
N GLY A 188 23.60 9.22 0.28
CA GLY A 188 22.22 8.74 0.20
C GLY A 188 21.63 8.86 -1.21
N LEU A 189 21.95 9.94 -1.94
CA LEU A 189 21.53 10.10 -3.34
C LEU A 189 22.23 9.07 -4.25
N LEU A 190 23.52 8.82 -4.05
CA LEU A 190 24.24 7.78 -4.78
C LEU A 190 23.65 6.39 -4.51
N PHE A 191 23.30 6.08 -3.27
CA PHE A 191 22.63 4.83 -2.92
C PHE A 191 21.29 4.68 -3.64
N LEU A 192 20.56 5.77 -3.80
CA LEU A 192 19.23 5.77 -4.43
C LEU A 192 19.29 5.72 -5.96
N PHE A 193 20.33 6.31 -6.60
CA PHE A 193 20.36 6.52 -8.06
C PHE A 193 21.51 5.84 -8.79
N LYS A 194 22.55 5.37 -8.08
CA LYS A 194 23.65 4.62 -8.68
C LYS A 194 23.44 3.11 -8.53
N PRO A 195 22.98 2.41 -9.59
CA PRO A 195 22.65 0.99 -9.48
C PRO A 195 23.92 0.13 -9.34
N ASP A 196 23.86 -0.79 -8.38
CA ASP A 196 24.82 -1.87 -8.23
C ASP A 196 24.13 -3.19 -8.60
N PHE A 197 24.32 -3.61 -9.84
CA PHE A 197 23.70 -4.83 -10.36
C PHE A 197 24.24 -6.11 -9.71
N SER A 198 25.37 -6.08 -9.01
CA SER A 198 25.87 -7.24 -8.26
C SER A 198 24.94 -7.66 -7.11
N LYS A 199 24.14 -6.71 -6.61
CA LYS A 199 23.14 -6.94 -5.58
C LYS A 199 21.81 -7.46 -6.12
N LEU A 200 21.65 -7.53 -7.45
CA LEU A 200 20.40 -7.96 -8.08
C LEU A 200 20.30 -9.48 -8.08
N THR A 201 19.74 -10.03 -7.01
CA THR A 201 19.42 -11.44 -6.87
C THR A 201 17.98 -11.73 -7.30
N SER A 202 17.63 -13.00 -7.51
CA SER A 202 16.24 -13.42 -7.75
C SER A 202 15.31 -12.97 -6.62
N SER A 203 15.76 -13.02 -5.37
CA SER A 203 15.01 -12.55 -4.21
C SER A 203 14.72 -11.05 -4.27
N VAL A 204 15.69 -10.23 -4.71
CA VAL A 204 15.52 -8.78 -4.88
C VAL A 204 14.49 -8.48 -5.97
N VAL A 205 14.55 -9.18 -7.10
CA VAL A 205 13.56 -9.03 -8.19
C VAL A 205 12.15 -9.37 -7.70
N LEU A 206 12.01 -10.42 -6.91
CA LEU A 206 10.74 -10.85 -6.35
C LEU A 206 10.20 -9.85 -5.33
N SER A 207 11.07 -9.35 -4.45
CA SER A 207 10.72 -8.29 -3.50
C SER A 207 10.23 -7.03 -4.21
N ALA A 208 10.87 -6.66 -5.33
CA ALA A 208 10.46 -5.51 -6.14
C ALA A 208 9.07 -5.70 -6.77
N LEU A 209 8.75 -6.91 -7.25
CA LEU A 209 7.42 -7.20 -7.78
C LEU A 209 6.35 -7.18 -6.69
N GLY A 210 6.60 -7.83 -5.54
CA GLY A 210 5.69 -7.80 -4.39
C GLY A 210 5.44 -6.35 -3.93
N GLN A 211 6.48 -5.53 -3.88
CA GLN A 211 6.37 -4.11 -3.56
C GLN A 211 5.55 -3.34 -4.61
N ALA A 212 5.68 -3.64 -5.91
CA ALA A 212 4.88 -3.00 -6.94
C ALA A 212 3.38 -3.31 -6.81
N PHE A 213 3.03 -4.57 -6.53
CA PHE A 213 1.65 -4.98 -6.27
C PHE A 213 1.07 -4.31 -5.03
N PHE A 214 1.84 -4.28 -3.94
CA PHE A 214 1.43 -3.63 -2.71
C PHE A 214 1.23 -2.12 -2.90
N SER A 215 2.19 -1.43 -3.51
CA SER A 215 2.14 0.02 -3.73
C SER A 215 0.98 0.46 -4.62
N LEU A 216 0.62 -0.32 -5.63
CA LEU A 216 -0.50 -0.02 -6.53
C LEU A 216 -1.84 -0.59 -6.03
N SER A 217 -1.87 -1.22 -4.86
CA SER A 217 -3.07 -1.85 -4.28
C SER A 217 -3.72 -2.87 -5.21
N LEU A 218 -2.91 -3.65 -5.97
CA LEU A 218 -3.39 -4.67 -6.89
C LEU A 218 -3.76 -5.96 -6.17
N GLY A 219 -4.78 -6.67 -6.65
CA GLY A 219 -5.19 -7.97 -6.13
C GLY A 219 -6.00 -7.94 -4.84
N MET A 220 -6.23 -6.77 -4.24
CA MET A 220 -6.97 -6.60 -2.99
C MET A 220 -8.37 -5.99 -3.16
N GLY A 221 -8.84 -5.83 -4.40
CA GLY A 221 -10.18 -5.32 -4.68
C GLY A 221 -10.37 -3.81 -4.54
N CYS A 222 -9.36 -3.06 -4.09
CA CYS A 222 -9.45 -1.60 -3.95
C CYS A 222 -9.76 -0.93 -5.29
N LEU A 223 -9.02 -1.25 -6.32
CA LEU A 223 -9.18 -0.62 -7.63
C LEU A 223 -10.50 -1.04 -8.30
N ILE A 224 -10.95 -2.28 -8.11
CA ILE A 224 -12.27 -2.75 -8.55
C ILE A 224 -13.37 -1.94 -7.85
N THR A 225 -13.29 -1.79 -6.52
CA THR A 225 -14.27 -1.02 -5.74
C THR A 225 -14.30 0.44 -6.17
N TYR A 226 -13.13 1.11 -6.29
CA TYR A 226 -13.10 2.52 -6.69
C TYR A 226 -13.56 2.73 -8.13
N SER A 227 -13.19 1.84 -9.04
CA SER A 227 -13.61 1.96 -10.44
C SER A 227 -15.09 1.65 -10.66
N SER A 228 -15.77 0.98 -9.72
CA SER A 228 -17.22 0.84 -9.77
C SER A 228 -17.95 2.19 -9.66
N TYR A 229 -17.30 3.20 -9.12
CA TYR A 229 -17.78 4.58 -9.02
C TYR A 229 -17.37 5.47 -10.22
N PHE A 230 -16.56 4.97 -11.17
CA PHE A 230 -16.12 5.76 -12.33
C PHE A 230 -17.28 6.14 -13.26
N GLY A 231 -17.24 7.37 -13.80
CA GLY A 231 -18.11 7.79 -14.89
C GLY A 231 -17.80 7.03 -16.20
N LYS A 232 -18.76 6.96 -17.10
CA LYS A 232 -18.57 6.33 -18.44
C LYS A 232 -17.53 7.05 -19.30
N ASP A 233 -17.33 8.33 -19.04
CA ASP A 233 -16.37 9.22 -19.70
C ASP A 233 -14.94 9.08 -19.15
N THR A 234 -14.74 8.38 -18.02
CA THR A 234 -13.42 8.23 -17.40
C THR A 234 -12.46 7.47 -18.32
N ASN A 235 -11.33 8.07 -18.65
CA ASN A 235 -10.26 7.41 -19.39
C ASN A 235 -9.44 6.52 -18.45
N MET A 236 -9.77 5.22 -18.39
CA MET A 236 -9.11 4.27 -17.48
C MET A 236 -7.62 4.09 -17.76
N GLN A 237 -7.20 4.17 -19.03
CA GLN A 237 -5.79 4.05 -19.41
C GLN A 237 -4.99 5.26 -18.87
N ALA A 238 -5.49 6.47 -19.12
CA ALA A 238 -4.85 7.69 -18.62
C ALA A 238 -4.83 7.71 -17.08
N THR A 239 -5.92 7.27 -16.43
CA THR A 239 -6.01 7.18 -14.97
C THR A 239 -4.95 6.21 -14.42
N ALA A 240 -4.78 5.02 -15.03
CA ALA A 240 -3.77 4.05 -14.60
C ALA A 240 -2.34 4.61 -14.72
N TRP A 241 -2.03 5.31 -15.81
CA TRP A 241 -0.76 6.01 -15.98
C TRP A 241 -0.55 7.09 -14.91
N GLN A 242 -1.55 7.93 -14.68
CA GLN A 242 -1.48 9.01 -13.67
C GLN A 242 -1.24 8.45 -12.27
N VAL A 243 -2.02 7.43 -11.87
CA VAL A 243 -1.87 6.78 -10.56
C VAL A 243 -0.48 6.19 -10.42
N THR A 244 0.01 5.46 -11.42
CA THR A 244 1.33 4.81 -11.37
C THR A 244 2.46 5.83 -11.32
N ILE A 245 2.40 6.89 -12.14
CA ILE A 245 3.43 7.94 -12.15
C ILE A 245 3.47 8.68 -10.82
N ILE A 246 2.30 9.10 -10.30
CA ILE A 246 2.23 9.83 -9.03
C ILE A 246 2.71 8.95 -7.88
N ASN A 247 2.31 7.68 -7.85
CA ASN A 247 2.75 6.75 -6.80
C ASN A 247 4.26 6.50 -6.86
N THR A 248 4.81 6.29 -8.05
CA THR A 248 6.26 6.10 -8.25
C THR A 248 7.04 7.36 -7.84
N LEU A 249 6.53 8.54 -8.21
CA LEU A 249 7.14 9.81 -7.83
C LEU A 249 7.16 9.98 -6.31
N VAL A 250 6.06 9.69 -5.63
CA VAL A 250 6.00 9.75 -4.16
C VAL A 250 6.97 8.76 -3.53
N ALA A 251 7.07 7.53 -4.04
CA ALA A 251 8.01 6.53 -3.56
C ALA A 251 9.49 7.00 -3.71
N VAL A 252 9.84 7.56 -4.86
CA VAL A 252 11.18 8.11 -5.11
C VAL A 252 11.46 9.31 -4.19
N LEU A 253 10.49 10.24 -4.05
CA LEU A 253 10.63 11.37 -3.14
C LEU A 253 10.78 10.92 -1.68
N ALA A 254 10.05 9.88 -1.25
CA ALA A 254 10.24 9.29 0.08
C ALA A 254 11.66 8.72 0.25
N GLY A 255 12.22 8.09 -0.79
CA GLY A 255 13.63 7.70 -0.81
C GLY A 255 14.59 8.88 -0.67
N ILE A 256 14.35 9.97 -1.43
CA ILE A 256 15.15 11.22 -1.36
C ILE A 256 15.01 11.89 0.02
N MET A 257 13.85 11.81 0.65
CA MET A 257 13.63 12.32 1.99
C MET A 257 14.41 11.52 3.05
N ILE A 258 14.44 10.19 2.94
CA ILE A 258 14.98 9.33 4.00
C ILE A 258 16.47 9.07 3.83
N PHE A 259 16.95 8.61 2.67
CA PHE A 259 18.32 8.12 2.53
C PHE A 259 19.39 9.19 2.70
N PRO A 260 19.30 10.39 2.10
CA PRO A 260 20.28 11.45 2.37
C PRO A 260 20.37 11.79 3.86
N ALA A 261 19.23 11.84 4.56
CA ALA A 261 19.21 12.12 5.99
C ALA A 261 19.87 10.99 6.80
N VAL A 262 19.56 9.74 6.53
CA VAL A 262 20.13 8.56 7.22
C VAL A 262 21.65 8.49 7.01
N PHE A 263 22.12 8.62 5.78
CA PHE A 263 23.55 8.56 5.44
C PHE A 263 24.33 9.77 5.95
N SER A 264 23.71 10.96 6.04
CA SER A 264 24.34 12.17 6.58
C SER A 264 24.80 11.99 8.01
N PHE A 265 24.10 11.17 8.80
CA PHE A 265 24.42 10.91 10.19
C PHE A 265 25.13 9.56 10.42
N GLY A 266 25.57 8.88 9.34
CA GLY A 266 26.29 7.61 9.43
C GLY A 266 25.43 6.45 9.95
N ILE A 267 24.11 6.57 9.88
CA ILE A 267 23.18 5.55 10.32
C ILE A 267 22.99 4.53 9.20
N THR A 268 23.11 3.25 9.50
CA THR A 268 22.76 2.20 8.52
C THR A 268 21.25 2.08 8.41
N PRO A 269 20.67 2.04 7.19
CA PRO A 269 19.24 1.84 7.02
C PRO A 269 18.84 0.53 7.66
N SER A 270 18.09 0.56 8.76
CA SER A 270 17.52 -0.65 9.36
C SER A 270 16.48 -1.27 8.45
N ALA A 271 16.34 -2.59 8.49
CA ALA A 271 15.30 -3.30 7.77
C ALA A 271 14.00 -3.30 8.59
N GLY A 272 12.87 -2.96 7.95
CA GLY A 272 11.55 -3.12 8.54
C GLY A 272 10.84 -1.84 8.99
N ALA A 273 9.74 -2.05 9.71
CA ALA A 273 8.88 -0.98 10.24
C ALA A 273 9.63 0.02 11.14
N GLU A 274 10.68 -0.46 11.78
CA GLU A 274 11.52 0.24 12.75
C GLU A 274 12.28 1.42 12.13
N LEU A 275 12.57 1.40 10.81
CA LEU A 275 13.28 2.48 10.11
C LEU A 275 12.67 3.85 10.40
N VAL A 276 11.35 3.93 10.37
CA VAL A 276 10.62 5.19 10.47
C VAL A 276 10.42 5.63 11.92
N PHE A 277 10.33 4.68 12.84
CA PHE A 277 10.01 4.94 14.24
C PHE A 277 11.22 4.91 15.17
N ILE A 278 12.36 4.39 14.72
CA ILE A 278 13.64 4.40 15.45
C ILE A 278 14.68 5.28 14.75
N THR A 279 14.93 5.00 13.47
CA THR A 279 16.03 5.68 12.75
C THR A 279 15.73 7.15 12.50
N LEU A 280 14.52 7.51 12.06
CA LEU A 280 14.20 8.90 11.75
C LEU A 280 14.08 9.80 12.98
N PRO A 281 13.53 9.41 14.13
CA PRO A 281 13.66 10.20 15.35
C PRO A 281 15.11 10.51 15.72
N ASN A 282 16.01 9.53 15.60
CA ASN A 282 17.44 9.73 15.83
C ASN A 282 18.04 10.78 14.86
N VAL A 283 17.69 10.69 13.57
CA VAL A 283 18.09 11.69 12.56
C VAL A 283 17.55 13.09 12.92
N PHE A 284 16.26 13.19 13.23
CA PHE A 284 15.64 14.47 13.56
C PHE A 284 16.19 15.05 14.86
N GLY A 285 16.52 14.21 15.87
CA GLY A 285 17.13 14.64 17.12
C GLY A 285 18.46 15.39 16.93
N GLN A 286 19.18 15.11 15.84
CA GLN A 286 20.43 15.78 15.49
C GLN A 286 20.21 17.08 14.68
N LEU A 287 18.98 17.41 14.32
CA LEU A 287 18.65 18.61 13.56
C LEU A 287 18.23 19.78 14.49
N PRO A 288 18.56 21.04 14.12
CA PRO A 288 17.91 22.18 14.75
C PRO A 288 16.40 22.11 14.51
N LEU A 289 15.60 22.47 15.52
CA LEU A 289 14.14 22.36 15.50
C LEU A 289 13.63 20.92 15.31
N SER A 290 14.27 19.95 15.95
CA SER A 290 13.94 18.52 15.90
C SER A 290 12.43 18.21 16.03
N GLY A 291 11.76 18.84 16.99
CA GLY A 291 10.31 18.68 17.19
C GLY A 291 9.48 19.16 16.00
N LEU A 292 9.88 20.24 15.32
CA LEU A 292 9.18 20.72 14.12
C LEU A 292 9.28 19.72 12.97
N TRP A 293 10.50 19.24 12.67
CA TRP A 293 10.72 18.29 11.57
C TRP A 293 10.01 16.97 11.81
N SER A 294 10.06 16.45 13.03
CA SER A 294 9.33 15.25 13.41
C SER A 294 7.82 15.40 13.32
N CYS A 295 7.29 16.51 13.82
CA CYS A 295 5.86 16.77 13.77
C CYS A 295 5.36 16.80 12.31
N ILE A 296 6.05 17.53 11.44
CA ILE A 296 5.75 17.61 10.01
C ILE A 296 5.80 16.20 9.38
N PHE A 297 6.83 15.42 9.69
CA PHE A 297 7.00 14.08 9.16
C PHE A 297 5.92 13.10 9.63
N TYR A 298 5.62 13.04 10.93
CA TYR A 298 4.60 12.10 11.43
C TYR A 298 3.19 12.50 11.04
N ILE A 299 2.90 13.79 10.85
CA ILE A 299 1.65 14.25 10.22
C ILE A 299 1.58 13.77 8.77
N LEU A 300 2.64 13.91 7.97
CA LEU A 300 2.73 13.36 6.62
C LEU A 300 2.43 11.86 6.62
N LEU A 301 3.05 11.13 7.54
CA LEU A 301 2.92 9.69 7.63
C LEU A 301 1.50 9.27 8.05
N ALA A 302 0.89 9.98 9.01
CA ALA A 302 -0.50 9.78 9.42
C ALA A 302 -1.48 10.05 8.27
N MET A 303 -1.24 11.09 7.48
CA MET A 303 -2.06 11.40 6.29
C MET A 303 -1.92 10.31 5.22
N ALA A 304 -0.70 9.84 4.94
CA ALA A 304 -0.46 8.73 4.01
C ALA A 304 -1.12 7.43 4.50
N ALA A 305 -1.09 7.17 5.81
CA ALA A 305 -1.79 6.05 6.42
C ALA A 305 -3.31 6.16 6.24
N LEU A 306 -3.88 7.35 6.47
CA LEU A 306 -5.32 7.57 6.44
C LEU A 306 -5.89 7.38 5.01
N THR A 307 -5.20 7.81 3.97
CA THR A 307 -5.64 7.56 2.58
C THR A 307 -5.75 6.07 2.27
N SER A 308 -4.78 5.27 2.72
CA SER A 308 -4.79 3.81 2.52
C SER A 308 -5.82 3.10 3.37
N THR A 309 -5.97 3.45 4.66
CA THR A 309 -6.97 2.82 5.53
C THR A 309 -8.39 3.11 5.08
N ILE A 310 -8.67 4.31 4.57
CA ILE A 310 -9.95 4.66 3.94
C ILE A 310 -10.23 3.72 2.77
N SER A 311 -9.23 3.47 1.93
CA SER A 311 -9.39 2.65 0.73
C SER A 311 -9.64 1.17 1.07
N LEU A 312 -8.85 0.61 1.96
CA LEU A 312 -9.02 -0.77 2.43
C LEU A 312 -10.36 -0.97 3.14
N HIS A 313 -10.77 0.01 3.96
CA HIS A 313 -12.02 -0.03 4.68
C HIS A 313 -13.23 0.03 3.73
N GLU A 314 -13.15 0.85 2.66
CA GLU A 314 -14.21 0.96 1.66
C GLU A 314 -14.46 -0.36 0.94
N VAL A 315 -13.43 -1.14 0.62
CA VAL A 315 -13.58 -2.47 0.00
C VAL A 315 -14.47 -3.39 0.83
N ALA A 316 -14.16 -3.51 2.12
CA ALA A 316 -14.92 -4.35 3.03
C ALA A 316 -16.32 -3.76 3.29
N THR A 317 -16.43 -2.43 3.41
CA THR A 317 -17.72 -1.75 3.65
C THR A 317 -18.65 -1.89 2.46
N ALA A 318 -18.17 -1.70 1.23
CA ALA A 318 -18.98 -1.85 0.02
C ALA A 318 -19.52 -3.29 -0.10
N TYR A 319 -18.70 -4.29 0.22
CA TYR A 319 -19.12 -5.67 0.25
C TYR A 319 -20.25 -5.92 1.27
N VAL A 320 -20.04 -5.53 2.53
CA VAL A 320 -21.04 -5.73 3.60
C VAL A 320 -22.33 -4.96 3.30
N LEU A 321 -22.22 -3.75 2.76
CA LEU A 321 -23.36 -2.91 2.40
C LEU A 321 -24.21 -3.58 1.29
N GLU A 322 -23.58 -4.03 0.20
CA GLU A 322 -24.27 -4.54 -0.97
C GLU A 322 -24.78 -5.99 -0.80
N GLU A 323 -23.96 -6.90 -0.27
CA GLU A 323 -24.32 -8.32 -0.13
C GLU A 323 -25.30 -8.57 1.02
N PHE A 324 -25.25 -7.79 2.09
CA PHE A 324 -26.16 -7.93 3.24
C PHE A 324 -27.26 -6.85 3.28
N HIS A 325 -27.37 -6.02 2.24
CA HIS A 325 -28.38 -4.95 2.13
C HIS A 325 -28.45 -4.03 3.37
N MET A 326 -27.29 -3.73 3.95
CA MET A 326 -27.18 -2.91 5.17
C MET A 326 -27.04 -1.42 4.84
N THR A 327 -27.36 -0.55 5.81
CA THR A 327 -27.00 0.87 5.68
C THR A 327 -25.50 1.05 5.78
N ARG A 328 -24.95 2.06 5.10
CA ARG A 328 -23.51 2.37 5.11
C ARG A 328 -22.95 2.52 6.52
N LYS A 329 -23.71 3.16 7.43
CA LYS A 329 -23.29 3.33 8.84
C LYS A 329 -23.11 1.98 9.55
N LYS A 330 -24.07 1.07 9.40
CA LYS A 330 -24.01 -0.28 10.00
C LYS A 330 -22.87 -1.10 9.39
N ALA A 331 -22.75 -1.11 8.07
CA ALA A 331 -21.68 -1.83 7.37
C ALA A 331 -20.29 -1.34 7.82
N ALA A 332 -20.07 -0.03 7.83
CA ALA A 332 -18.83 0.57 8.29
C ALA A 332 -18.51 0.24 9.76
N LEU A 333 -19.52 0.25 10.62
CA LEU A 333 -19.34 -0.10 12.04
C LEU A 333 -18.89 -1.56 12.22
N ILE A 334 -19.55 -2.51 11.52
CA ILE A 334 -19.19 -3.93 11.56
C ILE A 334 -17.75 -4.14 11.13
N VAL A 335 -17.36 -3.52 10.00
CA VAL A 335 -15.98 -3.60 9.48
C VAL A 335 -15.00 -2.99 10.48
N SER A 336 -15.28 -1.80 11.03
CA SER A 336 -14.41 -1.15 12.02
C SER A 336 -14.21 -2.00 13.27
N LEU A 337 -15.27 -2.58 13.80
CA LEU A 337 -15.19 -3.45 14.99
C LEU A 337 -14.42 -4.74 14.68
N GLY A 338 -14.64 -5.37 13.54
CA GLY A 338 -13.91 -6.56 13.13
C GLY A 338 -12.41 -6.29 12.93
N VAL A 339 -12.07 -5.17 12.29
CA VAL A 339 -10.69 -4.69 12.10
C VAL A 339 -10.03 -4.38 13.45
N PHE A 340 -10.73 -3.69 14.35
CA PHE A 340 -10.23 -3.39 15.69
C PHE A 340 -9.95 -4.66 16.48
N PHE A 341 -10.89 -5.60 16.48
CA PHE A 341 -10.72 -6.88 17.18
C PHE A 341 -9.50 -7.68 16.67
N LEU A 342 -9.37 -7.83 15.35
CA LEU A 342 -8.21 -8.53 14.77
C LEU A 342 -6.91 -7.75 14.96
N GLY A 343 -6.97 -6.42 14.92
CA GLY A 343 -5.84 -5.52 15.15
C GLY A 343 -5.27 -5.62 16.57
N ILE A 344 -6.11 -5.96 17.58
CA ILE A 344 -5.63 -6.21 18.94
C ILE A 344 -4.58 -7.33 18.95
N PHE A 345 -4.84 -8.45 18.27
CA PHE A 345 -3.87 -9.57 18.21
C PHE A 345 -2.59 -9.16 17.48
N SER A 346 -2.72 -8.38 16.42
CA SER A 346 -1.55 -7.84 15.70
C SER A 346 -0.74 -6.89 16.57
N SER A 347 -1.37 -6.04 17.38
CA SER A 347 -0.70 -5.15 18.31
C SER A 347 0.00 -5.92 19.44
N LEU A 348 -0.68 -6.89 20.04
CA LEU A 348 -0.14 -7.70 21.13
C LEU A 348 1.03 -8.60 20.71
N SER A 349 1.18 -8.88 19.40
CA SER A 349 2.29 -9.70 18.89
C SER A 349 3.67 -9.05 19.06
N PHE A 350 3.73 -7.73 19.29
CA PHE A 350 4.98 -7.04 19.64
C PHE A 350 5.36 -7.13 21.13
N GLY A 351 4.41 -7.53 21.99
CA GLY A 351 4.58 -7.60 23.44
C GLY A 351 4.19 -8.97 24.02
N VAL A 352 3.05 -9.01 24.71
CA VAL A 352 2.61 -10.18 25.49
C VAL A 352 2.36 -11.44 24.66
N MET A 353 2.06 -11.30 23.37
CA MET A 353 1.86 -12.41 22.44
C MET A 353 3.10 -12.69 21.57
N LYS A 354 4.28 -12.12 21.84
CA LYS A 354 5.52 -12.33 21.07
C LYS A 354 5.89 -13.82 20.93
N GLY A 355 5.54 -14.64 21.91
CA GLY A 355 5.75 -16.10 21.89
C GLY A 355 4.72 -16.87 21.06
N PHE A 356 3.59 -16.25 20.67
CA PHE A 356 2.58 -16.88 19.83
C PHE A 356 2.96 -16.70 18.37
N THR A 357 3.36 -17.79 17.71
CA THR A 357 3.80 -17.76 16.32
C THR A 357 2.90 -18.63 15.43
N VAL A 358 2.68 -18.18 14.21
CA VAL A 358 1.96 -18.91 13.16
C VAL A 358 2.97 -19.20 12.03
N GLY A 359 3.28 -20.50 11.81
CA GLY A 359 4.30 -20.87 10.84
C GLY A 359 5.70 -20.34 11.16
N GLY A 360 6.02 -20.11 12.45
CA GLY A 360 7.30 -19.55 12.90
C GLY A 360 7.39 -18.01 12.83
N LEU A 361 6.34 -17.33 12.38
CA LEU A 361 6.26 -15.87 12.32
C LEU A 361 5.39 -15.31 13.44
N ALA A 362 5.71 -14.14 13.97
CA ALA A 362 4.82 -13.41 14.87
C ALA A 362 3.47 -13.13 14.16
N PHE A 363 2.40 -12.95 14.92
CA PHE A 363 1.06 -12.83 14.34
C PHE A 363 0.95 -11.68 13.30
N PHE A 364 1.55 -10.53 13.59
CA PHE A 364 1.63 -9.40 12.66
C PHE A 364 2.33 -9.80 11.35
N ASP A 365 3.52 -10.41 11.47
CA ASP A 365 4.33 -10.82 10.32
C ASP A 365 3.66 -11.92 9.51
N ALA A 366 2.94 -12.84 10.18
CA ALA A 366 2.17 -13.90 9.52
C ALA A 366 1.02 -13.32 8.67
N LEU A 367 0.33 -12.28 9.15
CA LEU A 367 -0.71 -11.60 8.38
C LEU A 367 -0.10 -10.83 7.19
N ASP A 368 1.02 -10.11 7.38
CA ASP A 368 1.71 -9.44 6.27
C ASP A 368 2.20 -10.44 5.23
N TYR A 369 2.82 -11.55 5.66
CA TYR A 369 3.26 -12.61 4.76
C TYR A 369 2.10 -13.20 3.95
N LEU A 370 1.03 -13.62 4.63
CA LEU A 370 -0.16 -14.20 3.99
C LEU A 370 -0.78 -13.25 2.97
N THR A 371 -0.94 -11.99 3.33
CA THR A 371 -1.59 -11.02 2.43
C THR A 371 -0.66 -10.58 1.32
N ALA A 372 0.51 -10.00 1.63
CA ALA A 372 1.38 -9.38 0.65
C ALA A 372 2.09 -10.39 -0.26
N LYS A 373 2.43 -11.58 0.26
CA LYS A 373 3.19 -12.58 -0.52
C LYS A 373 2.33 -13.67 -1.16
N ILE A 374 1.13 -13.91 -0.64
CA ILE A 374 0.25 -14.96 -1.16
C ILE A 374 -1.01 -14.37 -1.79
N MET A 375 -1.85 -13.67 -0.99
CA MET A 375 -3.19 -13.30 -1.44
C MET A 375 -3.19 -12.25 -2.54
N LEU A 376 -2.33 -11.23 -2.48
CA LEU A 376 -2.26 -10.17 -3.50
C LEU A 376 -1.75 -10.69 -4.86
N PRO A 377 -0.62 -11.42 -4.93
CA PRO A 377 -0.18 -12.00 -6.21
C PRO A 377 -1.19 -12.98 -6.80
N LEU A 378 -1.77 -13.85 -5.95
CA LEU A 378 -2.80 -14.80 -6.37
C LEU A 378 -4.04 -14.08 -6.93
N GLY A 379 -4.53 -13.05 -6.23
CA GLY A 379 -5.66 -12.23 -6.67
C GLY A 379 -5.40 -11.56 -8.02
N GLY A 380 -4.22 -10.91 -8.17
CA GLY A 380 -3.84 -10.27 -9.42
C GLY A 380 -3.67 -11.26 -10.57
N MET A 381 -2.99 -12.40 -10.34
CA MET A 381 -2.83 -13.45 -11.34
C MET A 381 -4.18 -13.99 -11.83
N LEU A 382 -5.07 -14.36 -10.91
CA LEU A 382 -6.39 -14.89 -11.25
C LEU A 382 -7.27 -13.85 -11.95
N THR A 383 -7.15 -12.57 -11.58
CA THR A 383 -7.84 -11.46 -12.26
C THR A 383 -7.38 -11.34 -13.72
N CYS A 384 -6.08 -11.45 -13.98
CA CYS A 384 -5.53 -11.46 -15.33
C CYS A 384 -6.03 -12.65 -16.15
N ILE A 385 -6.01 -13.84 -15.57
CA ILE A 385 -6.52 -15.07 -16.22
C ILE A 385 -8.02 -14.91 -16.52
N PHE A 386 -8.81 -14.40 -15.57
CA PHE A 386 -10.23 -14.19 -15.76
C PHE A 386 -10.52 -13.28 -16.95
N VAL A 387 -9.93 -12.09 -17.00
CA VAL A 387 -10.18 -11.15 -18.11
C VAL A 387 -9.59 -11.68 -19.42
N GLY A 388 -8.40 -12.28 -19.39
CA GLY A 388 -7.76 -12.82 -20.59
C GLY A 388 -8.47 -14.02 -21.22
N THR A 389 -9.29 -14.77 -20.45
CA THR A 389 -9.90 -16.03 -20.93
C THR A 389 -11.43 -16.03 -20.96
N ARG A 390 -12.10 -15.26 -20.09
CA ARG A 390 -13.56 -15.31 -19.91
C ARG A 390 -14.29 -14.09 -20.43
N VAL A 391 -13.63 -12.94 -20.52
CA VAL A 391 -14.26 -11.71 -21.01
C VAL A 391 -14.22 -11.64 -22.53
N ASP A 392 -15.36 -11.31 -23.14
CA ASP A 392 -15.42 -11.08 -24.59
C ASP A 392 -14.52 -9.86 -24.95
N LYS A 393 -13.63 -10.08 -25.92
CA LYS A 393 -12.71 -9.04 -26.40
C LYS A 393 -13.44 -7.81 -26.95
N LYS A 394 -14.64 -7.97 -27.51
CA LYS A 394 -15.45 -6.85 -28.02
C LYS A 394 -15.94 -5.99 -26.86
N VAL A 395 -16.44 -6.60 -25.79
CA VAL A 395 -16.89 -5.92 -24.57
C VAL A 395 -15.71 -5.22 -23.90
N LEU A 396 -14.59 -5.93 -23.74
CA LEU A 396 -13.37 -5.36 -23.17
C LEU A 396 -12.88 -4.15 -23.97
N LYS A 397 -12.85 -4.26 -25.30
CA LYS A 397 -12.43 -3.15 -26.17
C LYS A 397 -13.37 -1.97 -26.10
N ALA A 398 -14.69 -2.20 -26.20
CA ALA A 398 -15.70 -1.15 -26.13
C ALA A 398 -15.57 -0.37 -24.81
N GLU A 399 -15.46 -1.08 -23.69
CA GLU A 399 -15.33 -0.46 -22.38
C GLU A 399 -14.00 0.33 -22.24
N LEU A 400 -12.85 -0.25 -22.65
CA LEU A 400 -11.54 0.42 -22.54
C LEU A 400 -11.36 1.59 -23.51
N THR A 401 -12.17 1.64 -24.57
CA THR A 401 -12.14 2.75 -25.54
C THR A 401 -13.30 3.73 -25.36
N ASN A 402 -14.09 3.63 -24.29
CA ASN A 402 -15.30 4.39 -24.08
C ASN A 402 -16.18 4.38 -25.37
N GLU A 403 -16.54 3.17 -25.80
CA GLU A 403 -17.35 2.90 -27.01
C GLU A 403 -16.74 3.47 -28.31
N GLY A 404 -15.42 3.48 -28.39
CA GLY A 404 -14.65 3.91 -29.57
C GLY A 404 -14.27 5.38 -29.59
N THR A 405 -14.61 6.18 -28.57
CA THR A 405 -14.18 7.59 -28.46
C THR A 405 -12.68 7.73 -28.17
N LEU A 406 -12.08 6.73 -27.53
CA LEU A 406 -10.66 6.67 -27.22
C LEU A 406 -9.94 5.64 -28.11
N LYS A 407 -8.71 5.97 -28.52
CA LYS A 407 -7.85 5.05 -29.29
C LYS A 407 -7.04 4.16 -28.35
N PHE A 408 -7.13 2.84 -28.53
CA PHE A 408 -6.25 1.89 -27.87
C PHE A 408 -5.45 1.09 -28.92
N ARG A 409 -4.35 1.68 -29.38
CA ARG A 409 -3.52 1.09 -30.45
C ARG A 409 -2.91 -0.26 -30.09
N LEU A 410 -2.56 -0.48 -28.83
CA LEU A 410 -1.92 -1.70 -28.32
C LEU A 410 -2.89 -2.72 -27.74
N PHE A 411 -4.20 -2.65 -28.07
CA PHE A 411 -5.22 -3.53 -27.50
C PHE A 411 -4.90 -5.03 -27.66
N GLY A 412 -4.42 -5.43 -28.86
CA GLY A 412 -4.04 -6.83 -29.08
C GLY A 412 -2.88 -7.29 -28.20
N ALA A 413 -1.86 -6.46 -28.09
CA ALA A 413 -0.72 -6.71 -27.19
C ALA A 413 -1.15 -6.75 -25.73
N TYR A 414 -2.03 -5.85 -25.30
CA TYR A 414 -2.61 -5.84 -23.97
C TYR A 414 -3.34 -7.16 -23.64
N VAL A 415 -4.22 -7.62 -24.53
CA VAL A 415 -4.93 -8.90 -24.33
C VAL A 415 -3.99 -10.08 -24.27
N PHE A 416 -2.98 -10.14 -25.16
CA PHE A 416 -1.95 -11.17 -25.12
C PHE A 416 -1.18 -11.14 -23.80
N PHE A 417 -0.79 -9.96 -23.37
CA PHE A 417 -0.05 -9.74 -22.14
C PHE A 417 -0.86 -10.22 -20.92
N MET A 418 -2.15 -9.83 -20.82
CA MET A 418 -3.01 -10.23 -19.70
C MET A 418 -3.31 -11.72 -19.70
N LYS A 419 -3.43 -12.34 -20.88
CA LYS A 419 -3.76 -13.76 -20.98
C LYS A 419 -2.57 -14.67 -20.63
N TYR A 420 -1.34 -14.26 -20.99
CA TYR A 420 -0.18 -15.13 -20.92
C TYR A 420 0.96 -14.56 -20.08
N VAL A 421 1.41 -13.34 -20.39
CA VAL A 421 2.63 -12.78 -19.80
C VAL A 421 2.45 -12.44 -18.31
N ALA A 422 1.41 -11.70 -17.97
CA ALA A 422 1.17 -11.29 -16.59
C ALA A 422 0.91 -12.49 -15.65
N PRO A 423 0.05 -13.48 -15.99
CA PRO A 423 -0.14 -14.65 -15.14
C PRO A 423 1.14 -15.48 -14.97
N ILE A 424 1.93 -15.66 -16.03
CA ILE A 424 3.19 -16.40 -15.94
C ILE A 424 4.20 -15.66 -15.07
N ALA A 425 4.39 -14.35 -15.29
CA ALA A 425 5.31 -13.55 -14.51
C ALA A 425 4.92 -13.52 -13.02
N ILE A 426 3.65 -13.28 -12.70
CA ILE A 426 3.15 -13.29 -11.33
C ILE A 426 3.23 -14.71 -10.74
N GLY A 427 2.90 -15.74 -11.53
CA GLY A 427 2.97 -17.13 -11.11
C GLY A 427 4.38 -17.58 -10.74
N ILE A 428 5.41 -17.18 -11.50
CA ILE A 428 6.82 -17.45 -11.19
C ILE A 428 7.18 -16.84 -9.83
N VAL A 429 6.80 -15.59 -9.59
CA VAL A 429 7.02 -14.90 -8.32
C VAL A 429 6.34 -15.65 -7.19
N PHE A 430 5.07 -15.98 -7.35
CA PHE A 430 4.29 -16.68 -6.36
C PHE A 430 4.91 -18.05 -6.01
N LEU A 431 5.30 -18.83 -7.00
CA LEU A 431 5.96 -20.14 -6.80
C LEU A 431 7.31 -20.00 -6.08
N ASN A 432 8.05 -18.93 -6.36
CA ASN A 432 9.30 -18.69 -5.66
C ASN A 432 9.10 -18.28 -4.20
N GLU A 433 8.13 -17.42 -3.91
CA GLU A 433 7.80 -17.03 -2.54
C GLU A 433 7.35 -18.23 -1.68
N LEU A 434 6.68 -19.21 -2.29
CA LEU A 434 6.34 -20.47 -1.62
C LEU A 434 7.52 -21.44 -1.49
N GLY A 435 8.72 -21.08 -2.00
CA GLY A 435 9.90 -21.95 -1.98
C GLY A 435 9.83 -23.12 -2.97
N ILE A 436 8.77 -23.22 -3.78
CA ILE A 436 8.56 -24.34 -4.71
C ILE A 436 9.61 -24.33 -5.81
N LEU A 437 10.02 -23.16 -6.32
CA LEU A 437 11.08 -23.06 -7.32
C LEU A 437 12.43 -23.55 -6.79
N LYS A 438 12.78 -23.27 -5.52
CA LYS A 438 13.99 -23.79 -4.88
C LYS A 438 13.96 -25.32 -4.78
N TRP A 439 12.80 -25.88 -4.47
CA TRP A 439 12.61 -27.33 -4.41
C TRP A 439 12.77 -28.00 -5.79
N ILE A 440 12.25 -27.36 -6.87
CA ILE A 440 12.36 -27.87 -8.25
C ILE A 440 13.77 -27.69 -8.81
N THR A 441 14.43 -26.55 -8.55
CA THR A 441 15.73 -26.22 -9.13
C THR A 441 16.92 -26.73 -8.33
N GLY A 442 16.71 -27.24 -7.11
CA GLY A 442 17.76 -27.72 -6.22
C GLY A 442 18.73 -26.63 -5.73
N LYS A 443 18.39 -25.34 -5.90
CA LYS A 443 19.22 -24.20 -5.52
C LYS A 443 18.54 -23.34 -4.49
#